data_e273196a4d3d9afe6c4628484ba61c03
#
_entry.id   e273196a4d3d9afe6c4628484ba61c03
#
_cell.length_a   1.000
_cell.length_b   1.000
_cell.length_c   1.000
_cell.angle_alpha   90.00
_cell.angle_beta   90.00
_cell.angle_gamma   90.00
#
_symmetry.space_group_name_H-M   'P 1'
#
loop_
_entity.id
_entity.type
_entity.pdbx_description
1 polymer ?
#
loop_
_entity_poly.entity_id
_entity_poly.type
_entity_poly.pdbx_seq_one_letter_code
_entity_poly.pdbx_strand_id
1 'polypeptide(L)'
;MGPFFCIYHCVLLSKCNLFLLRCAQIKENPNFVNVNILILMDKTSYIGNADPSAIDYLYKQYKNDPDSVDIGWKKFFEGFEFAQTNFDSSDEIPENFQKEFKVLNLINGYRTRGHLFTKTNPVRERRKYTPDLSIENFGLSETDLNTVFQAGEYVNIGPESLKDIIEHLELTYCQSIGIEFMYIRGPIRTEWFRNKIEIKNRPTFNKERKLKLFESLIHTHGFESFLGKKFVGQKRFSIEGGESLIPALQTMITKGSELGVENFIMGMAHRGRLNTLTNIFKKRPKDIFAEFE
;
A
#
# COMPACT_ATOMS: atom_id res chain seq x y z
N MET A 1 -32.74 -4.80 -5.94
CA MET A 1 -31.43 -4.65 -6.61
C MET A 1 -30.56 -3.83 -5.67
N GLY A 2 -29.73 -4.51 -4.87
CA GLY A 2 -28.84 -3.85 -3.90
C GLY A 2 -27.47 -3.62 -4.50
N PRO A 3 -26.69 -2.67 -4.01
CA PRO A 3 -25.40 -2.29 -4.59
C PRO A 3 -24.35 -3.38 -4.38
N PHE A 4 -23.79 -3.84 -5.47
CA PHE A 4 -22.63 -4.73 -5.48
C PHE A 4 -21.38 -3.95 -5.06
N PHE A 5 -20.83 -4.24 -3.88
CA PHE A 5 -19.47 -3.81 -3.52
C PHE A 5 -18.47 -4.84 -4.03
N CYS A 6 -17.77 -4.47 -5.06
CA CYS A 6 -16.69 -5.26 -5.64
C CYS A 6 -15.35 -4.71 -5.10
N ILE A 7 -14.70 -5.45 -4.20
CA ILE A 7 -13.32 -5.14 -3.80
C ILE A 7 -12.42 -5.73 -4.90
N TYR A 8 -11.96 -4.85 -5.79
CA TYR A 8 -11.00 -5.20 -6.83
C TYR A 8 -9.57 -4.98 -6.35
N HIS A 9 -8.75 -5.98 -6.61
CA HIS A 9 -7.31 -5.97 -6.77
C HIS A 9 -6.45 -5.80 -5.51
N CYS A 10 -6.05 -6.94 -4.96
CA CYS A 10 -4.71 -7.09 -4.45
C CYS A 10 -3.89 -7.81 -5.54
N VAL A 11 -3.13 -7.07 -6.33
CA VAL A 11 -2.23 -7.63 -7.34
C VAL A 11 -0.86 -7.80 -6.69
N LEU A 12 -0.54 -9.03 -6.30
CA LEU A 12 0.83 -9.41 -5.99
C LEU A 12 1.53 -9.76 -7.30
N LEU A 13 2.19 -8.78 -7.90
CA LEU A 13 3.06 -8.98 -9.06
C LEU A 13 4.44 -9.47 -8.60
N SER A 14 4.58 -10.75 -8.36
CA SER A 14 5.84 -11.41 -8.66
C SER A 14 5.72 -12.01 -10.08
N LYS A 15 6.82 -12.04 -10.84
CA LYS A 15 6.87 -12.32 -12.28
C LYS A 15 6.17 -13.58 -12.81
N CYS A 16 5.26 -14.20 -12.11
CA CYS A 16 4.59 -15.43 -12.54
C CYS A 16 3.31 -15.80 -11.80
N ASN A 17 2.41 -14.97 -11.37
CA ASN A 17 1.07 -15.49 -11.01
C ASN A 17 0.08 -14.37 -10.69
N LEU A 18 -0.92 -14.29 -11.50
CA LEU A 18 -2.11 -13.46 -11.27
C LEU A 18 -3.08 -14.27 -10.39
N PHE A 19 -3.24 -13.90 -9.12
CA PHE A 19 -4.31 -14.40 -8.28
C PHE A 19 -5.43 -13.37 -8.23
N LEU A 20 -6.60 -13.74 -8.71
CA LEU A 20 -7.82 -12.96 -8.57
C LEU A 20 -8.65 -13.55 -7.42
N LEU A 21 -8.75 -12.84 -6.31
CA LEU A 21 -9.72 -13.11 -5.25
C LEU A 21 -10.97 -12.28 -5.52
N ARG A 22 -12.09 -12.94 -5.73
CA ARG A 22 -13.41 -12.31 -5.82
C ARG A 22 -14.19 -12.67 -4.55
N CYS A 23 -14.50 -11.70 -3.71
CA CYS A 23 -15.41 -11.88 -2.59
C CYS A 23 -16.85 -11.78 -3.08
N ALA A 24 -17.64 -12.80 -2.80
CA ALA A 24 -19.07 -12.81 -3.09
C ALA A 24 -19.85 -12.52 -1.80
N GLN A 25 -20.69 -11.51 -1.85
CA GLN A 25 -21.74 -11.12 -0.92
C GLN A 25 -21.40 -11.05 0.58
N ILE A 26 -21.37 -9.84 1.08
CA ILE A 26 -21.51 -9.56 2.52
C ILE A 26 -23.02 -9.43 2.77
N LYS A 27 -23.61 -10.33 3.60
CA LYS A 27 -24.93 -10.10 4.15
C LYS A 27 -24.88 -8.89 5.08
N GLU A 28 -25.80 -7.96 4.91
CA GLU A 28 -25.95 -6.83 5.81
C GLU A 28 -26.22 -7.35 7.23
N ASN A 29 -25.31 -7.10 8.14
CA ASN A 29 -25.51 -7.35 9.55
C ASN A 29 -26.27 -6.14 10.13
N PRO A 30 -27.49 -6.30 10.67
CA PRO A 30 -28.31 -5.20 11.18
C PRO A 30 -27.72 -4.49 12.41
N ASN A 31 -26.60 -4.96 12.95
CA ASN A 31 -25.88 -4.36 14.07
C ASN A 31 -24.70 -3.47 13.64
N PHE A 32 -24.59 -3.09 12.37
CA PHE A 32 -23.75 -1.97 12.03
C PHE A 32 -24.36 -0.71 12.65
N VAL A 33 -23.81 -0.34 13.79
CA VAL A 33 -24.02 0.98 14.41
C VAL A 33 -23.83 1.98 13.27
N ASN A 34 -24.90 2.75 12.99
CA ASN A 34 -24.79 3.97 12.22
C ASN A 34 -23.75 4.85 12.92
N VAL A 35 -22.50 4.66 12.57
CA VAL A 35 -21.49 5.65 12.84
C VAL A 35 -21.91 6.79 11.93
N ASN A 36 -22.64 7.75 12.54
CA ASN A 36 -22.69 9.09 12.00
C ASN A 36 -21.22 9.43 11.73
N ILE A 37 -20.83 9.29 10.49
CA ILE A 37 -19.61 9.87 9.99
C ILE A 37 -19.88 11.36 10.10
N LEU A 38 -19.61 11.91 11.30
CA LEU A 38 -19.18 13.28 11.39
C LEU A 38 -18.05 13.31 10.36
N ILE A 39 -18.31 13.96 9.23
CA ILE A 39 -17.29 14.37 8.31
C ILE A 39 -16.43 15.31 9.13
N LEU A 40 -15.47 14.75 9.87
CA LEU A 40 -14.28 15.46 10.26
C LEU A 40 -13.72 15.89 8.90
N MET A 41 -13.91 17.17 8.58
CA MET A 41 -13.29 17.81 7.43
C MET A 41 -11.80 17.53 7.59
N ASP A 42 -11.36 16.55 6.85
CA ASP A 42 -10.00 16.07 6.90
C ASP A 42 -9.11 17.23 6.42
N LYS A 43 -8.13 17.59 7.23
CA LYS A 43 -7.18 18.67 6.96
C LYS A 43 -6.23 18.33 5.80
N THR A 44 -6.54 17.30 5.04
CA THR A 44 -5.68 16.83 3.98
C THR A 44 -5.87 17.65 2.71
N SER A 45 -4.78 18.15 2.27
CA SER A 45 -4.52 18.96 1.10
C SER A 45 -5.38 18.57 -0.11
N TYR A 46 -6.30 19.45 -0.51
CA TYR A 46 -6.99 19.44 -1.80
C TYR A 46 -6.04 19.44 -3.02
N ILE A 47 -4.77 19.76 -2.80
CA ILE A 47 -3.75 19.95 -3.84
C ILE A 47 -3.03 18.64 -4.21
N GLY A 48 -3.11 17.58 -3.39
CA GLY A 48 -2.25 16.40 -3.52
C GLY A 48 -2.33 15.61 -4.82
N ASN A 49 -3.40 15.79 -5.63
CA ASN A 49 -3.58 15.12 -6.91
C ASN A 49 -4.26 16.00 -7.97
N ALA A 50 -4.35 17.30 -7.76
CA ALA A 50 -4.98 18.21 -8.72
C ALA A 50 -3.95 18.66 -9.77
N ASP A 51 -4.37 18.67 -11.02
CA ASP A 51 -3.61 19.25 -12.12
C ASP A 51 -3.44 20.77 -11.85
N PRO A 52 -2.23 21.32 -11.93
CA PRO A 52 -1.99 22.76 -11.75
C PRO A 52 -2.89 23.63 -12.60
N SER A 53 -3.20 23.24 -13.83
CA SER A 53 -4.12 23.96 -14.72
C SER A 53 -5.56 23.98 -14.22
N ALA A 54 -6.00 22.93 -13.52
CA ALA A 54 -7.31 22.88 -12.89
C ALA A 54 -7.39 23.80 -11.67
N ILE A 55 -6.30 23.91 -10.90
CA ILE A 55 -6.23 24.83 -9.75
C ILE A 55 -6.26 26.28 -10.23
N ASP A 56 -5.51 26.62 -11.28
CA ASP A 56 -5.52 27.96 -11.89
C ASP A 56 -6.92 28.33 -12.41
N TYR A 57 -7.64 27.38 -13.01
CA TYR A 57 -9.00 27.59 -13.46
C TYR A 57 -9.95 27.88 -12.29
N LEU A 58 -9.91 27.08 -11.23
CA LEU A 58 -10.71 27.26 -10.02
C LEU A 58 -10.39 28.57 -9.31
N TYR A 59 -9.11 28.97 -9.28
CA TYR A 59 -8.70 30.23 -8.71
C TYR A 59 -9.25 31.43 -9.51
N LYS A 60 -9.26 31.37 -10.84
CA LYS A 60 -9.91 32.37 -11.67
C LYS A 60 -11.42 32.45 -11.45
N GLN A 61 -12.08 31.32 -11.27
CA GLN A 61 -13.51 31.29 -10.90
C GLN A 61 -13.75 31.96 -9.54
N TYR A 62 -12.96 31.58 -8.53
CA TYR A 62 -13.03 32.19 -7.20
C TYR A 62 -12.78 33.70 -7.22
N LYS A 63 -11.85 34.20 -8.02
CA LYS A 63 -11.61 35.63 -8.18
C LYS A 63 -12.79 36.37 -8.78
N ASN A 64 -13.55 35.75 -9.68
CA ASN A 64 -14.71 36.34 -10.31
C ASN A 64 -15.94 36.27 -9.40
N ASP A 65 -16.16 35.14 -8.74
CA ASP A 65 -17.27 34.91 -7.80
C ASP A 65 -16.81 33.84 -6.76
N PRO A 66 -16.54 34.28 -5.50
CA PRO A 66 -16.11 33.39 -4.44
C PRO A 66 -17.10 32.27 -4.08
N ASP A 67 -18.38 32.43 -4.40
CA ASP A 67 -19.43 31.45 -4.13
C ASP A 67 -19.62 30.44 -5.29
N SER A 68 -18.91 30.62 -6.39
CA SER A 68 -18.93 29.72 -7.55
C SER A 68 -18.08 28.46 -7.38
N VAL A 69 -17.25 28.39 -6.35
CA VAL A 69 -16.38 27.26 -6.06
C VAL A 69 -16.82 26.52 -4.80
N ASP A 70 -16.47 25.24 -4.69
CA ASP A 70 -16.75 24.44 -3.50
C ASP A 70 -16.18 25.11 -2.23
N ILE A 71 -16.88 24.93 -1.10
CA ILE A 71 -16.55 25.57 0.18
C ILE A 71 -15.12 25.27 0.65
N GLY A 72 -14.56 24.10 0.31
CA GLY A 72 -13.19 23.72 0.60
C GLY A 72 -12.20 24.54 -0.23
N TRP A 73 -12.44 24.72 -1.51
CA TRP A 73 -11.65 25.57 -2.40
C TRP A 73 -11.76 27.05 -2.02
N LYS A 74 -12.95 27.50 -1.65
CA LYS A 74 -13.17 28.86 -1.16
C LYS A 74 -12.28 29.14 0.05
N LYS A 75 -12.31 28.30 1.08
CA LYS A 75 -11.47 28.46 2.28
C LYS A 75 -9.98 28.35 1.97
N PHE A 76 -9.60 27.50 1.04
CA PHE A 76 -8.21 27.40 0.60
C PHE A 76 -7.75 28.68 -0.06
N PHE A 77 -8.51 29.26 -0.97
CA PHE A 77 -8.14 30.50 -1.65
C PHE A 77 -8.26 31.73 -0.73
N GLU A 78 -9.20 31.75 0.21
CA GLU A 78 -9.24 32.76 1.27
C GLU A 78 -7.94 32.76 2.09
N GLY A 79 -7.45 31.56 2.49
CA GLY A 79 -6.20 31.40 3.19
C GLY A 79 -4.98 31.80 2.34
N PHE A 80 -5.01 31.46 1.06
CA PHE A 80 -3.95 31.82 0.09
C PHE A 80 -3.87 33.34 -0.10
N GLU A 81 -5.00 34.03 -0.28
CA GLU A 81 -5.04 35.48 -0.40
C GLU A 81 -4.66 36.18 0.91
N PHE A 82 -5.11 35.67 2.05
CA PHE A 82 -4.69 36.16 3.35
C PHE A 82 -3.16 36.07 3.52
N ALA A 83 -2.56 34.98 3.10
CA ALA A 83 -1.11 34.80 3.10
C ALA A 83 -0.41 35.80 2.18
N GLN A 84 -0.98 36.12 1.02
CA GLN A 84 -0.45 37.13 0.09
C GLN A 84 -0.57 38.57 0.63
N THR A 85 -1.67 38.90 1.31
CA THR A 85 -1.94 40.25 1.80
C THR A 85 -1.19 40.61 3.10
N ASN A 86 -0.82 39.65 3.90
CA ASN A 86 -0.16 39.88 5.20
C ASN A 86 1.37 39.76 5.17
N PHE A 87 1.96 39.41 4.05
CA PHE A 87 3.42 39.50 3.86
C PHE A 87 3.76 40.82 3.20
N ASP A 88 4.21 41.79 4.01
CA ASP A 88 4.88 43.00 3.51
C ASP A 88 6.02 42.59 2.57
N SER A 89 5.84 42.86 1.32
CA SER A 89 6.83 43.07 0.22
C SER A 89 8.26 42.54 0.37
N SER A 90 8.44 41.29 0.77
CA SER A 90 9.57 40.50 0.33
C SER A 90 8.97 39.25 -0.36
N ASP A 91 9.11 39.17 -1.68
CA ASP A 91 8.60 38.08 -2.55
C ASP A 91 9.25 36.71 -2.29
N GLU A 92 9.84 36.50 -1.14
CA GLU A 92 10.49 35.24 -0.79
C GLU A 92 9.62 34.47 0.19
N ILE A 93 9.04 33.39 -0.32
CA ILE A 93 8.45 32.32 0.53
C ILE A 93 9.51 31.91 1.56
N PRO A 94 9.21 31.90 2.88
CA PRO A 94 10.19 31.55 3.90
C PRO A 94 10.88 30.22 3.54
N GLU A 95 12.20 30.18 3.67
CA GLU A 95 13.03 29.02 3.26
C GLU A 95 12.52 27.72 3.88
N ASN A 96 12.09 27.75 5.14
CA ASN A 96 11.52 26.61 5.82
C ASN A 96 10.25 26.08 5.13
N PHE A 97 9.42 26.95 4.60
CA PHE A 97 8.20 26.55 3.89
C PHE A 97 8.52 25.89 2.55
N GLN A 98 9.52 26.42 1.83
CA GLN A 98 10.00 25.78 0.60
C GLN A 98 10.59 24.40 0.88
N LYS A 99 11.30 24.22 1.99
CA LYS A 99 11.88 22.93 2.40
C LYS A 99 10.80 21.92 2.74
N GLU A 100 9.69 22.30 3.36
CA GLU A 100 8.55 21.40 3.61
C GLU A 100 8.01 20.82 2.31
N PHE A 101 7.84 21.61 1.25
CA PHE A 101 7.42 21.10 -0.06
C PHE A 101 8.43 20.13 -0.67
N LYS A 102 9.72 20.37 -0.49
CA LYS A 102 10.77 19.48 -0.96
C LYS A 102 10.70 18.12 -0.24
N VAL A 103 10.44 18.12 1.08
CA VAL A 103 10.24 16.89 1.86
C VAL A 103 8.97 16.15 1.43
N LEU A 104 7.86 16.86 1.16
CA LEU A 104 6.65 16.23 0.62
C LEU A 104 6.91 15.58 -0.75
N ASN A 105 7.69 16.21 -1.62
CA ASN A 105 8.09 15.64 -2.90
C ASN A 105 8.97 14.39 -2.72
N LEU A 106 9.88 14.40 -1.76
CA LEU A 106 10.69 13.24 -1.39
C LEU A 106 9.79 12.08 -0.93
N ILE A 107 8.83 12.32 -0.03
CA ILE A 107 7.84 11.34 0.43
C ILE A 107 7.10 10.73 -0.76
N ASN A 108 6.61 11.55 -1.68
CA ASN A 108 5.93 11.08 -2.88
C ASN A 108 6.86 10.31 -3.84
N GLY A 109 8.14 10.68 -3.88
CA GLY A 109 9.19 9.92 -4.56
C GLY A 109 9.30 8.49 -4.05
N TYR A 110 9.36 8.30 -2.74
CA TYR A 110 9.38 6.96 -2.12
C TYR A 110 8.08 6.18 -2.36
N ARG A 111 6.92 6.82 -2.24
CA ARG A 111 5.60 6.18 -2.53
C ARG A 111 5.49 5.64 -3.94
N THR A 112 6.05 6.36 -4.91
CA THR A 112 5.97 5.99 -6.33
C THR A 112 7.10 5.07 -6.79
N ARG A 113 8.29 5.19 -6.22
CA ARG A 113 9.51 4.54 -6.73
C ARG A 113 10.26 3.70 -5.69
N GLY A 114 9.94 3.78 -4.39
CA GLY A 114 10.62 3.06 -3.33
C GLY A 114 10.61 1.54 -3.54
N HIS A 115 9.54 0.99 -4.12
CA HIS A 115 9.44 -0.44 -4.46
C HIS A 115 10.55 -0.91 -5.43
N LEU A 116 11.18 -0.01 -6.17
CA LEU A 116 12.29 -0.33 -7.06
C LEU A 116 13.61 -0.62 -6.31
N PHE A 117 13.72 -0.21 -5.06
CA PHE A 117 14.87 -0.49 -4.19
C PHE A 117 14.71 -1.74 -3.34
N THR A 118 13.54 -2.40 -3.40
CA THR A 118 13.26 -3.56 -2.55
C THR A 118 14.16 -4.76 -2.83
N LYS A 119 14.57 -5.43 -1.76
CA LYS A 119 15.36 -6.66 -1.79
C LYS A 119 14.45 -7.89 -1.71
N THR A 120 13.57 -8.04 -2.71
CA THR A 120 12.58 -9.13 -2.76
C THR A 120 13.15 -10.46 -3.23
N ASN A 121 14.33 -10.48 -3.82
CA ASN A 121 15.00 -11.71 -4.28
C ASN A 121 16.30 -11.93 -3.51
N PRO A 122 16.37 -12.97 -2.64
CA PRO A 122 17.56 -13.23 -1.83
C PRO A 122 18.75 -13.80 -2.64
N VAL A 123 18.49 -14.30 -3.85
CA VAL A 123 19.50 -15.02 -4.66
C VAL A 123 20.12 -14.14 -5.73
N ARG A 124 19.45 -13.10 -6.15
CA ARG A 124 19.87 -12.25 -7.26
C ARG A 124 19.71 -10.78 -6.90
N GLU A 125 20.73 -10.01 -7.14
CA GLU A 125 20.61 -8.55 -7.12
C GLU A 125 19.60 -8.08 -8.16
N ARG A 126 18.85 -7.06 -7.81
CA ARG A 126 17.87 -6.46 -8.68
C ARG A 126 18.57 -5.72 -9.82
N ARG A 127 17.81 -5.40 -10.87
CA ARG A 127 18.28 -4.67 -12.05
C ARG A 127 19.10 -3.43 -11.67
N LYS A 128 20.12 -3.12 -12.48
CA LYS A 128 21.00 -1.95 -12.32
C LYS A 128 20.28 -0.58 -12.36
N TYR A 129 19.03 -0.53 -12.87
CA TYR A 129 18.25 0.69 -12.90
C TYR A 129 17.60 0.92 -11.55
N THR A 130 18.06 1.95 -10.87
CA THR A 130 17.43 2.51 -9.67
C THR A 130 17.13 3.99 -9.95
N PRO A 131 15.91 4.46 -9.68
CA PRO A 131 15.65 5.89 -9.74
C PRO A 131 16.48 6.62 -8.69
N ASP A 132 16.74 7.90 -8.93
CA ASP A 132 17.41 8.72 -7.94
C ASP A 132 16.41 9.22 -6.89
N LEU A 133 16.58 8.75 -5.64
CA LEU A 133 15.84 9.19 -4.45
C LEU A 133 16.75 9.87 -3.44
N SER A 134 17.95 10.33 -3.87
CA SER A 134 18.82 11.12 -3.04
C SER A 134 18.17 12.45 -2.67
N ILE A 135 18.50 12.98 -1.49
CA ILE A 135 17.91 14.22 -0.98
C ILE A 135 18.26 15.42 -1.89
N GLU A 136 19.44 15.40 -2.51
CA GLU A 136 19.93 16.41 -3.44
C GLU A 136 19.00 16.54 -4.67
N ASN A 137 18.48 15.41 -5.17
CA ASN A 137 17.55 15.40 -6.30
C ASN A 137 16.22 16.11 -6.01
N PHE A 138 15.91 16.27 -4.71
CA PHE A 138 14.73 17.01 -4.23
C PHE A 138 15.11 18.43 -3.76
N GLY A 139 16.37 18.85 -3.93
CA GLY A 139 16.86 20.16 -3.51
C GLY A 139 17.01 20.32 -2.00
N LEU A 140 17.19 19.22 -1.29
CA LEU A 140 17.57 19.15 0.12
C LEU A 140 19.08 18.89 0.24
N SER A 141 19.64 19.06 1.41
CA SER A 141 21.08 18.89 1.67
C SER A 141 21.32 18.09 2.95
N GLU A 142 22.55 17.61 3.15
CA GLU A 142 22.93 16.90 4.38
C GLU A 142 22.72 17.76 5.64
N THR A 143 22.81 19.09 5.53
CA THR A 143 22.56 20.01 6.65
C THR A 143 21.10 19.97 7.12
N ASP A 144 20.17 19.57 6.24
CA ASP A 144 18.74 19.48 6.54
C ASP A 144 18.36 18.19 7.29
N LEU A 145 19.26 17.19 7.34
CA LEU A 145 18.96 15.87 7.94
C LEU A 145 18.47 15.94 9.39
N ASN A 146 19.00 16.88 10.17
CA ASN A 146 18.62 17.05 11.58
C ASN A 146 17.51 18.09 11.77
N THR A 147 17.02 18.72 10.69
CA THR A 147 15.91 19.67 10.76
C THR A 147 14.60 18.94 10.90
N VAL A 148 13.75 19.40 11.83
CA VAL A 148 12.42 18.84 12.05
C VAL A 148 11.44 19.43 11.04
N PHE A 149 10.70 18.56 10.36
CA PHE A 149 9.71 18.91 9.36
C PHE A 149 8.31 18.45 9.77
N GLN A 150 7.32 19.30 9.52
CA GLN A 150 5.90 18.96 9.73
C GLN A 150 5.41 17.91 8.74
N ALA A 151 6.08 17.77 7.60
CA ALA A 151 5.81 16.73 6.60
C ALA A 151 5.84 15.30 7.15
N GLY A 152 6.49 15.06 8.31
CA GLY A 152 6.43 13.77 9.02
C GLY A 152 5.02 13.36 9.43
N GLU A 153 4.11 14.31 9.67
CA GLU A 153 2.69 14.01 9.93
C GLU A 153 2.03 13.30 8.74
N TYR A 154 2.48 13.63 7.52
CA TYR A 154 1.92 13.09 6.28
C TYR A 154 2.24 11.59 6.08
N VAL A 155 3.19 11.06 6.85
CA VAL A 155 3.55 9.64 6.90
C VAL A 155 3.28 9.00 8.27
N ASN A 156 2.40 9.62 9.06
CA ASN A 156 1.90 9.12 10.35
C ASN A 156 2.97 8.95 11.44
N ILE A 157 4.08 9.70 11.39
CA ILE A 157 5.10 9.67 12.45
C ILE A 157 5.13 10.96 13.29
N GLY A 158 4.35 11.96 12.90
CA GLY A 158 4.38 13.30 13.52
C GLY A 158 5.54 14.15 13.00
N PRO A 159 5.71 15.38 13.53
CA PRO A 159 6.87 16.19 13.24
C PRO A 159 8.15 15.47 13.66
N GLU A 160 9.03 15.18 12.70
CA GLU A 160 10.25 14.41 12.93
C GLU A 160 11.40 14.98 12.07
N SER A 161 12.65 14.59 12.37
CA SER A 161 13.80 15.00 11.57
C SER A 161 13.72 14.41 10.16
N LEU A 162 14.33 15.08 9.18
CA LEU A 162 14.40 14.55 7.82
C LEU A 162 15.03 13.16 7.78
N LYS A 163 16.02 12.91 8.62
CA LYS A 163 16.67 11.61 8.77
C LYS A 163 15.67 10.53 9.20
N ASP A 164 14.85 10.80 10.22
CA ASP A 164 13.86 9.85 10.72
C ASP A 164 12.74 9.62 9.72
N ILE A 165 12.33 10.66 8.97
CA ILE A 165 11.38 10.54 7.87
C ILE A 165 11.94 9.61 6.78
N ILE A 166 13.20 9.78 6.36
CA ILE A 166 13.84 8.92 5.36
C ILE A 166 13.94 7.49 5.86
N GLU A 167 14.41 7.27 7.09
CA GLU A 167 14.49 5.94 7.68
C GLU A 167 13.12 5.25 7.70
N HIS A 168 12.07 5.97 8.09
CA HIS A 168 10.71 5.45 8.07
C HIS A 168 10.25 5.07 6.65
N LEU A 169 10.55 5.88 5.65
CA LEU A 169 10.21 5.63 4.25
C LEU A 169 10.99 4.42 3.69
N GLU A 170 12.28 4.31 3.98
CA GLU A 170 13.11 3.18 3.57
C GLU A 170 12.64 1.88 4.22
N LEU A 171 12.31 1.91 5.50
CA LEU A 171 11.74 0.76 6.21
C LEU A 171 10.39 0.35 5.65
N THR A 172 9.60 1.28 5.15
CA THR A 172 8.27 1.03 4.61
C THR A 172 8.31 0.53 3.18
N TYR A 173 9.10 1.18 2.31
CA TYR A 173 9.02 1.00 0.86
C TYR A 173 10.20 0.25 0.23
N CYS A 174 11.36 0.19 0.91
CA CYS A 174 12.61 -0.29 0.29
C CYS A 174 13.11 -1.63 0.85
N GLN A 175 12.36 -2.30 1.72
CA GLN A 175 12.79 -3.56 2.34
C GLN A 175 12.42 -4.80 1.50
N SER A 176 11.97 -5.87 2.13
CA SER A 176 11.66 -7.16 1.50
C SER A 176 10.29 -7.21 0.80
N ILE A 177 9.46 -6.19 0.94
CA ILE A 177 8.12 -6.13 0.35
C ILE A 177 8.05 -4.90 -0.55
N GLY A 178 7.72 -5.11 -1.84
CA GLY A 178 7.43 -4.03 -2.78
C GLY A 178 5.95 -3.69 -2.76
N ILE A 179 5.63 -2.41 -2.60
CA ILE A 179 4.25 -1.92 -2.52
C ILE A 179 4.04 -0.87 -3.60
N GLU A 180 3.05 -1.09 -4.46
CA GLU A 180 2.63 -0.18 -5.51
C GLU A 180 1.14 0.09 -5.35
N PHE A 181 0.74 1.30 -4.97
CA PHE A 181 -0.67 1.65 -4.72
C PHE A 181 -1.07 3.02 -5.25
N MET A 182 -0.11 3.85 -5.67
CA MET A 182 -0.39 5.22 -6.10
C MET A 182 -1.25 5.31 -7.37
N TYR A 183 -1.40 4.21 -8.11
CA TYR A 183 -2.29 4.10 -9.26
C TYR A 183 -3.78 3.89 -8.87
N ILE A 184 -4.08 3.65 -7.61
CA ILE A 184 -5.45 3.43 -7.15
C ILE A 184 -6.23 4.73 -7.30
N ARG A 185 -7.30 4.67 -8.09
CA ARG A 185 -8.21 5.79 -8.28
C ARG A 185 -9.16 5.89 -7.09
N GLY A 186 -9.19 7.03 -6.46
CA GLY A 186 -10.05 7.32 -5.33
C GLY A 186 -9.30 7.59 -4.03
N PRO A 187 -9.40 8.83 -3.52
CA PRO A 187 -8.60 9.32 -2.40
C PRO A 187 -8.80 8.49 -1.13
N ILE A 188 -10.03 8.12 -0.79
CA ILE A 188 -10.37 7.32 0.40
C ILE A 188 -9.61 5.98 0.44
N ARG A 189 -9.52 5.29 -0.72
CA ARG A 189 -8.81 3.99 -0.80
C ARG A 189 -7.30 4.18 -0.68
N THR A 190 -6.75 5.16 -1.36
CA THR A 190 -5.32 5.47 -1.31
C THR A 190 -4.90 5.85 0.10
N GLU A 191 -5.71 6.66 0.78
CA GLU A 191 -5.49 7.05 2.16
C GLU A 191 -5.58 5.87 3.12
N TRP A 192 -6.58 5.00 2.95
CA TRP A 192 -6.68 3.77 3.74
C TRP A 192 -5.39 2.92 3.61
N PHE A 193 -4.83 2.78 2.38
CA PHE A 193 -3.57 2.09 2.17
C PHE A 193 -2.41 2.78 2.89
N ARG A 194 -2.27 4.10 2.74
CA ARG A 194 -1.24 4.88 3.44
C ARG A 194 -1.29 4.63 4.95
N ASN A 195 -2.47 4.78 5.55
CA ASN A 195 -2.66 4.59 6.99
C ASN A 195 -2.38 3.15 7.46
N LYS A 196 -2.43 2.16 6.57
CA LYS A 196 -2.10 0.76 6.89
C LYS A 196 -0.63 0.42 6.70
N ILE A 197 0.06 1.10 5.80
CA ILE A 197 1.43 0.81 5.42
C ILE A 197 2.41 1.73 6.15
N GLU A 198 2.11 3.02 6.21
CA GLU A 198 2.93 4.06 6.83
C GLU A 198 2.62 4.15 8.33
N ILE A 199 3.08 3.15 9.08
CA ILE A 199 2.90 3.08 10.53
C ILE A 199 4.27 3.06 11.22
N LYS A 200 4.43 3.87 12.27
CA LYS A 200 5.68 3.96 13.05
C LYS A 200 6.05 2.62 13.69
N ASN A 201 5.06 1.90 14.20
CA ASN A 201 5.24 0.60 14.83
C ASN A 201 4.78 -0.49 13.89
N ARG A 202 5.74 -1.24 13.30
CA ARG A 202 5.42 -2.41 12.50
C ARG A 202 4.81 -3.51 13.36
N PRO A 203 3.81 -4.26 12.85
CA PRO A 203 3.22 -5.34 13.61
C PRO A 203 4.29 -6.36 13.99
N THR A 204 4.42 -6.61 15.29
CA THR A 204 5.27 -7.69 15.81
C THR A 204 4.40 -8.92 16.02
N PHE A 205 4.84 -10.05 15.48
CA PHE A 205 4.15 -11.32 15.71
C PHE A 205 4.58 -11.91 17.06
N ASN A 206 3.59 -12.33 17.86
CA ASN A 206 3.84 -13.13 19.05
C ASN A 206 4.34 -14.53 18.68
N LYS A 207 4.85 -15.28 19.67
CA LYS A 207 5.42 -16.62 19.45
C LYS A 207 4.43 -17.58 18.79
N GLU A 208 3.19 -17.58 19.21
CA GLU A 208 2.14 -18.46 18.66
C GLU A 208 1.93 -18.21 17.16
N ARG A 209 1.79 -16.94 16.77
CA ARG A 209 1.61 -16.57 15.36
C ARG A 209 2.85 -16.90 14.51
N LYS A 210 4.05 -16.71 15.05
CA LYS A 210 5.29 -17.11 14.38
C LYS A 210 5.33 -18.63 14.15
N LEU A 211 4.92 -19.43 15.13
CA LEU A 211 4.86 -20.88 15.01
C LEU A 211 3.84 -21.32 13.95
N LYS A 212 2.65 -20.75 13.92
CA LYS A 212 1.64 -21.02 12.89
C LYS A 212 2.13 -20.69 11.46
N LEU A 213 2.84 -19.57 11.31
CA LEU A 213 3.45 -19.20 10.02
C LEU A 213 4.54 -20.18 9.62
N PHE A 214 5.38 -20.57 10.57
CA PHE A 214 6.45 -21.54 10.34
C PHE A 214 5.90 -22.93 9.98
N GLU A 215 4.91 -23.43 10.71
CA GLU A 215 4.20 -24.67 10.38
C GLU A 215 3.63 -24.65 8.97
N SER A 216 2.99 -23.55 8.59
CA SER A 216 2.45 -23.37 7.23
C SER A 216 3.56 -23.45 6.16
N LEU A 217 4.72 -22.83 6.41
CA LEU A 217 5.86 -22.91 5.51
C LEU A 217 6.45 -24.31 5.42
N ILE A 218 6.53 -25.04 6.56
CA ILE A 218 6.97 -26.45 6.59
C ILE A 218 6.05 -27.33 5.76
N HIS A 219 4.72 -27.20 5.93
CA HIS A 219 3.74 -27.95 5.14
C HIS A 219 3.87 -27.65 3.64
N THR A 220 4.05 -26.36 3.29
CA THR A 220 4.22 -25.93 1.91
C THR A 220 5.47 -26.53 1.27
N HIS A 221 6.61 -26.39 1.94
CA HIS A 221 7.89 -26.90 1.46
C HIS A 221 7.92 -28.45 1.46
N GLY A 222 7.41 -29.07 2.51
CA GLY A 222 7.34 -30.55 2.64
C GLY A 222 6.53 -31.18 1.50
N PHE A 223 5.39 -30.58 1.15
CA PHE A 223 4.58 -31.04 0.02
C PHE A 223 5.32 -30.92 -1.32
N GLU A 224 5.98 -29.79 -1.59
CA GLU A 224 6.81 -29.62 -2.80
C GLU A 224 7.97 -30.61 -2.87
N SER A 225 8.69 -30.78 -1.76
CA SER A 225 9.81 -31.73 -1.66
C SER A 225 9.35 -33.16 -1.89
N PHE A 226 8.19 -33.56 -1.33
CA PHE A 226 7.62 -34.88 -1.56
C PHE A 226 7.28 -35.11 -3.04
N LEU A 227 6.54 -34.16 -3.64
CA LEU A 227 6.19 -34.26 -5.06
C LEU A 227 7.43 -34.32 -5.96
N GLY A 228 8.44 -33.52 -5.67
CA GLY A 228 9.68 -33.47 -6.44
C GLY A 228 10.46 -34.77 -6.42
N LYS A 229 10.42 -35.51 -5.29
CA LYS A 229 11.11 -36.79 -5.11
C LYS A 229 10.30 -37.97 -5.63
N LYS A 230 8.98 -37.96 -5.43
CA LYS A 230 8.12 -39.09 -5.77
C LYS A 230 7.70 -39.09 -7.23
N PHE A 231 7.39 -37.95 -7.79
CA PHE A 231 6.87 -37.77 -9.15
C PHE A 231 7.87 -37.01 -10.05
N VAL A 232 9.03 -37.61 -10.23
CA VAL A 232 10.12 -37.04 -11.05
C VAL A 232 9.65 -36.92 -12.51
N GLY A 233 9.86 -35.75 -13.12
CA GLY A 233 9.48 -35.49 -14.51
C GLY A 233 8.03 -35.08 -14.75
N GLN A 234 7.15 -35.22 -13.76
CA GLN A 234 5.75 -34.76 -13.89
C GLN A 234 5.62 -33.24 -13.79
N LYS A 235 4.61 -32.70 -14.49
CA LYS A 235 4.27 -31.27 -14.45
C LYS A 235 3.54 -30.93 -13.15
N ARG A 236 4.28 -30.72 -12.08
CA ARG A 236 3.75 -30.42 -10.74
C ARG A 236 3.48 -28.94 -10.47
N PHE A 237 3.88 -28.03 -11.39
CA PHE A 237 3.69 -26.59 -11.25
C PHE A 237 4.07 -26.03 -9.88
N SER A 238 5.30 -26.32 -9.48
CA SER A 238 5.84 -26.02 -8.16
C SER A 238 5.70 -24.56 -7.75
N ILE A 239 5.47 -24.34 -6.45
CA ILE A 239 5.45 -23.00 -5.82
C ILE A 239 6.84 -22.56 -5.32
N GLU A 240 7.88 -23.39 -5.48
CA GLU A 240 9.23 -23.08 -5.00
C GLU A 240 9.66 -21.65 -5.34
N GLY A 241 10.13 -20.92 -4.32
CA GLY A 241 10.42 -19.49 -4.39
C GLY A 241 9.21 -18.57 -4.15
N GLY A 242 8.02 -19.12 -3.91
CA GLY A 242 6.78 -18.41 -3.60
C GLY A 242 6.03 -19.01 -2.41
N GLU A 243 6.71 -19.73 -1.51
CA GLU A 243 6.11 -20.47 -0.39
C GLU A 243 5.30 -19.56 0.55
N SER A 244 5.69 -18.31 0.68
CA SER A 244 4.98 -17.32 1.49
C SER A 244 3.55 -17.02 1.02
N LEU A 245 3.18 -17.43 -0.20
CA LEU A 245 1.81 -17.30 -0.71
C LEU A 245 0.82 -18.08 0.16
N ILE A 246 1.17 -19.29 0.61
CA ILE A 246 0.27 -20.14 1.40
C ILE A 246 -0.09 -19.50 2.74
N PRO A 247 0.85 -19.09 3.61
CA PRO A 247 0.51 -18.39 4.85
C PRO A 247 -0.17 -17.03 4.60
N ALA A 248 0.12 -16.35 3.49
CA ALA A 248 -0.59 -15.12 3.12
C ALA A 248 -2.06 -15.40 2.84
N LEU A 249 -2.38 -16.40 2.01
CA LEU A 249 -3.77 -16.80 1.72
C LEU A 249 -4.50 -17.26 2.97
N GLN A 250 -3.87 -18.07 3.85
CA GLN A 250 -4.45 -18.47 5.13
C GLN A 250 -4.82 -17.26 5.99
N THR A 251 -3.90 -16.29 6.07
CA THR A 251 -4.14 -15.05 6.83
C THR A 251 -5.30 -14.24 6.26
N MET A 252 -5.38 -14.12 4.92
CA MET A 252 -6.46 -13.41 4.24
C MET A 252 -7.82 -14.08 4.49
N ILE A 253 -7.91 -15.40 4.39
CA ILE A 253 -9.14 -16.16 4.64
C ILE A 253 -9.55 -16.03 6.10
N THR A 254 -8.62 -16.23 7.04
CA THR A 254 -8.91 -16.08 8.48
C THR A 254 -9.43 -14.68 8.78
N LYS A 255 -8.72 -13.65 8.30
CA LYS A 255 -9.12 -12.26 8.56
C LYS A 255 -10.43 -11.90 7.86
N GLY A 256 -10.66 -12.37 6.66
CA GLY A 256 -11.93 -12.20 5.96
C GLY A 256 -13.10 -12.86 6.71
N SER A 257 -12.92 -14.08 7.20
CA SER A 257 -13.92 -14.77 8.01
C SER A 257 -14.24 -14.02 9.32
N GLU A 258 -13.24 -13.52 10.01
CA GLU A 258 -13.41 -12.65 11.21
C GLU A 258 -14.22 -11.38 10.89
N LEU A 259 -14.13 -10.89 9.66
CA LEU A 259 -14.88 -9.72 9.17
C LEU A 259 -16.23 -10.07 8.57
N GLY A 260 -16.69 -11.32 8.67
CA GLY A 260 -18.00 -11.78 8.22
C GLY A 260 -18.07 -12.22 6.75
N VAL A 261 -16.93 -12.46 6.09
CA VAL A 261 -16.91 -13.06 4.75
C VAL A 261 -17.26 -14.55 4.86
N GLU A 262 -18.35 -14.97 4.27
CA GLU A 262 -18.85 -16.37 4.30
C GLU A 262 -18.29 -17.23 3.16
N ASN A 263 -18.04 -16.62 2.00
CA ASN A 263 -17.64 -17.35 0.81
C ASN A 263 -16.38 -16.73 0.17
N PHE A 264 -15.41 -17.60 -0.15
CA PHE A 264 -14.19 -17.22 -0.86
C PHE A 264 -14.16 -17.93 -2.22
N ILE A 265 -14.07 -17.16 -3.30
CA ILE A 265 -13.87 -17.68 -4.65
C ILE A 265 -12.44 -17.36 -5.07
N MET A 266 -11.67 -18.40 -5.39
CA MET A 266 -10.26 -18.28 -5.71
C MET A 266 -9.99 -18.75 -7.14
N GLY A 267 -9.60 -17.83 -8.01
CA GLY A 267 -9.04 -18.12 -9.32
C GLY A 267 -7.53 -18.34 -9.22
N MET A 268 -7.02 -19.41 -9.84
CA MET A 268 -5.62 -19.79 -9.76
C MET A 268 -5.02 -19.99 -11.15
N ALA A 269 -3.78 -19.45 -11.36
CA ALA A 269 -2.92 -19.93 -12.42
C ALA A 269 -2.38 -21.33 -12.10
N HIS A 270 -1.49 -21.86 -12.95
CA HIS A 270 -0.95 -23.20 -12.73
C HIS A 270 0.09 -23.27 -11.60
N ARG A 271 0.97 -22.25 -11.45
CA ARG A 271 2.06 -22.27 -10.46
C ARG A 271 1.52 -22.31 -9.03
N GLY A 272 1.94 -23.32 -8.27
CA GLY A 272 1.53 -23.52 -6.89
C GLY A 272 0.11 -24.05 -6.73
N ARG A 273 -0.58 -24.43 -7.82
CA ARG A 273 -1.98 -24.91 -7.76
C ARG A 273 -2.15 -26.10 -6.83
N LEU A 274 -1.30 -27.12 -6.95
CA LEU A 274 -1.40 -28.33 -6.15
C LEU A 274 -1.20 -28.04 -4.66
N ASN A 275 -0.24 -27.20 -4.33
CA ASN A 275 0.02 -26.76 -2.97
C ASN A 275 -1.16 -25.97 -2.39
N THR A 276 -1.73 -25.06 -3.17
CA THR A 276 -2.93 -24.32 -2.78
C THR A 276 -4.13 -25.26 -2.56
N LEU A 277 -4.35 -26.21 -3.46
CA LEU A 277 -5.43 -27.21 -3.31
C LEU A 277 -5.27 -28.01 -2.02
N THR A 278 -4.05 -28.43 -1.68
CA THR A 278 -3.79 -29.21 -0.46
C THR A 278 -3.85 -28.36 0.80
N ASN A 279 -3.09 -27.27 0.85
CA ASN A 279 -2.89 -26.51 2.08
C ASN A 279 -3.99 -25.48 2.37
N ILE A 280 -4.66 -24.97 1.34
CA ILE A 280 -5.77 -24.00 1.51
C ILE A 280 -7.11 -24.69 1.41
N PHE A 281 -7.39 -25.41 0.32
CA PHE A 281 -8.70 -26.07 0.10
C PHE A 281 -8.83 -27.43 0.77
N LYS A 282 -7.77 -27.94 1.40
CA LYS A 282 -7.74 -29.21 2.11
C LYS A 282 -8.12 -30.42 1.22
N LYS A 283 -7.87 -30.33 -0.10
CA LYS A 283 -7.99 -31.49 -1.00
C LYS A 283 -7.00 -32.55 -0.54
N ARG A 284 -7.47 -33.80 -0.42
CA ARG A 284 -6.64 -34.91 0.08
C ARG A 284 -5.50 -35.18 -0.91
N PRO A 285 -4.26 -35.33 -0.44
CA PRO A 285 -3.11 -35.62 -1.30
C PRO A 285 -3.32 -36.87 -2.19
N LYS A 286 -3.98 -37.90 -1.68
CA LYS A 286 -4.29 -39.11 -2.47
C LYS A 286 -5.11 -38.82 -3.73
N ASP A 287 -6.05 -37.86 -3.65
CA ASP A 287 -6.91 -37.54 -4.79
C ASP A 287 -6.13 -36.70 -5.84
N ILE A 288 -5.06 -36.03 -5.41
CA ILE A 288 -4.13 -35.33 -6.31
C ILE A 288 -3.17 -36.32 -6.97
N PHE A 289 -2.68 -37.31 -6.19
CA PHE A 289 -1.70 -38.29 -6.68
C PHE A 289 -2.33 -39.26 -7.68
N ALA A 290 -3.60 -39.61 -7.52
CA ALA A 290 -4.33 -40.40 -8.48
C ALA A 290 -4.48 -39.72 -9.88
N GLU A 291 -4.28 -38.39 -9.94
CA GLU A 291 -4.25 -37.66 -11.22
C GLU A 291 -2.89 -37.77 -11.94
N PHE A 292 -1.85 -38.27 -11.26
CA PHE A 292 -0.50 -38.49 -11.81
C PHE A 292 -0.27 -39.95 -12.28
N GLU A 293 -1.10 -40.87 -11.85
CA GLU A 293 -1.10 -42.29 -12.29
C GLU A 293 -1.95 -42.47 -13.56
#